data_96a7ea812ff5554eb8f372d8c872acbf
#
_entry.id   96a7ea812ff5554eb8f372d8c872acbf
#
_cell.length_a   1.000
_cell.length_b   1.000
_cell.length_c   1.000
_cell.angle_alpha   90.00
_cell.angle_beta   90.00
_cell.angle_gamma   90.00
#
_symmetry.space_group_name_H-M   'P 1'
#
loop_
_entity.id
_entity.type
_entity.pdbx_description
1 polymer ?
#
loop_
_entity_poly.entity_id
_entity_poly.type
_entity_poly.pdbx_seq_one_letter_code
_entity_poly.pdbx_strand_id
1 'polypeptide(L)'
;MGRIQYMWKCPKCGREFKNTNQNHTCGDKPAGIDEYIAAQPDEIQPVLVKVRETIRAAAPDAIEKISWQMPTFWQGENLIHFCAHKKHLGIHPGALDRFPDEITERLTMYKTSKGAIQFPYNMPVDYELIADITRWRVSAARE
;
A
#
# COMPACT_ATOMS: atom_id res chain seq x y z
N MET A 1 4.59 -10.06 35.15
CA MET A 1 4.60 -10.13 34.79
C MET A 1 4.67 -9.90 34.21
N GLY A 2 4.80 -9.79 34.34
CA GLY A 2 4.73 -9.47 33.96
C GLY A 2 4.81 -9.33 33.27
N ARG A 3 4.73 -9.24 33.49
CA ARG A 3 4.81 -9.08 33.03
C ARG A 3 4.77 -8.75 32.29
N ILE A 4 4.32 -8.64 32.25
CA ILE A 4 4.52 -8.28 31.79
C ILE A 4 4.60 -7.69 31.08
N GLN A 5 4.13 -7.77 31.40
CA GLN A 5 4.43 -6.98 31.03
C GLN A 5 5.36 -6.71 30.21
N TYR A 6 5.80 -7.23 30.12
CA TYR A 6 6.92 -6.85 29.41
C TYR A 6 6.86 -7.39 28.00
N MET A 7 7.55 -6.72 27.07
CA MET A 7 7.47 -7.06 25.66
C MET A 7 8.76 -7.75 25.22
N TRP A 8 8.63 -8.66 24.29
CA TRP A 8 9.79 -9.29 23.68
C TRP A 8 10.41 -8.32 22.68
N LYS A 9 11.70 -8.12 22.77
CA LYS A 9 12.44 -7.26 21.85
C LYS A 9 13.22 -8.12 20.87
N CYS A 10 12.94 -7.97 19.58
CA CYS A 10 13.61 -8.74 18.56
C CYS A 10 15.10 -8.34 18.50
N PRO A 11 16.05 -9.30 18.64
CA PRO A 11 17.46 -8.96 18.60
C PRO A 11 17.96 -8.48 17.26
N LYS A 12 17.22 -8.72 16.18
CA LYS A 12 17.64 -8.27 14.86
C LYS A 12 17.13 -6.88 14.51
N CYS A 13 15.89 -6.58 14.79
CA CYS A 13 15.31 -5.31 14.40
C CYS A 13 15.05 -4.35 15.55
N GLY A 14 15.11 -4.85 16.77
CA GLY A 14 14.93 -4.00 17.94
C GLY A 14 13.49 -3.65 18.26
N ARG A 15 12.52 -4.15 17.49
CA ARG A 15 11.12 -3.86 17.78
C ARG A 15 10.63 -4.70 18.94
N GLU A 16 9.67 -4.15 19.64
CA GLU A 16 9.06 -4.83 20.78
C GLU A 16 7.69 -5.37 20.38
N PHE A 17 7.40 -6.57 20.85
CA PHE A 17 6.15 -7.26 20.55
C PHE A 17 5.57 -7.83 21.85
N LYS A 18 4.27 -8.00 21.86
CA LYS A 18 3.61 -8.57 23.01
C LYS A 18 3.98 -10.03 23.23
N ASN A 19 4.24 -10.75 22.16
CA ASN A 19 4.53 -12.17 22.21
C ASN A 19 5.98 -12.45 21.86
N THR A 20 6.62 -13.33 22.61
CA THR A 20 7.98 -13.76 22.33
C THR A 20 8.03 -14.43 20.97
N ASN A 21 9.04 -14.09 20.16
CA ASN A 21 9.19 -14.62 18.81
C ASN A 21 7.96 -14.37 17.92
N GLN A 22 7.29 -13.27 18.15
CA GLN A 22 6.15 -12.92 17.33
C GLN A 22 6.55 -12.88 15.87
N ASN A 23 5.71 -13.48 15.02
CA ASN A 23 5.96 -13.50 13.58
C ASN A 23 5.91 -12.09 13.02
N HIS A 24 7.00 -11.68 12.38
CA HIS A 24 7.09 -10.35 11.80
C HIS A 24 8.22 -10.36 10.78
N THR A 25 8.24 -9.36 9.91
CA THR A 25 9.35 -9.13 9.02
C THR A 25 10.48 -8.50 9.82
N CYS A 26 11.53 -9.25 10.00
CA CYS A 26 12.66 -8.76 10.76
C CYS A 26 13.37 -7.69 9.97
N GLY A 27 13.80 -6.65 10.63
CA GLY A 27 14.12 -5.46 9.93
C GLY A 27 12.87 -4.67 9.78
N ASP A 28 11.74 -5.33 9.99
CA ASP A 28 10.65 -4.80 10.52
C ASP A 28 9.96 -3.76 9.80
N LYS A 29 10.52 -2.69 9.61
CA LYS A 29 10.13 -1.73 8.63
C LYS A 29 10.76 -2.20 7.35
N PRO A 30 9.98 -2.54 6.33
CA PRO A 30 10.59 -2.87 5.06
C PRO A 30 11.47 -1.70 4.64
N ALA A 31 12.68 -1.99 4.21
CA ALA A 31 13.58 -0.94 3.73
C ALA A 31 13.10 -0.38 2.40
N GLY A 32 12.28 -1.15 1.67
CA GLY A 32 11.73 -0.71 0.41
C GLY A 32 10.57 -1.58 -0.01
N ILE A 33 10.03 -1.30 -1.19
CA ILE A 33 8.85 -2.00 -1.69
C ILE A 33 9.16 -3.47 -1.98
N ASP A 34 10.38 -3.77 -2.44
CA ASP A 34 10.77 -5.16 -2.69
C ASP A 34 10.60 -6.01 -1.44
N GLU A 35 11.08 -5.51 -0.31
CA GLU A 35 10.98 -6.25 0.94
C GLU A 35 9.56 -6.36 1.42
N TYR A 36 8.78 -5.30 1.21
CA TYR A 36 7.38 -5.32 1.58
C TYR A 36 6.64 -6.44 0.83
N ILE A 37 6.86 -6.54 -0.47
CA ILE A 37 6.19 -7.55 -1.29
C ILE A 37 6.66 -8.94 -0.88
N ALA A 38 7.98 -9.10 -0.65
CA ALA A 38 8.54 -10.40 -0.29
C ALA A 38 7.98 -10.94 1.03
N ALA A 39 7.49 -10.06 1.89
CA ALA A 39 6.92 -10.43 3.18
C ALA A 39 5.45 -10.86 3.08
N GLN A 40 4.84 -10.73 1.91
CA GLN A 40 3.42 -11.06 1.73
C GLN A 40 3.25 -12.52 1.31
N PRO A 41 2.03 -13.08 1.47
CA PRO A 41 1.77 -14.45 0.99
C PRO A 41 2.09 -14.59 -0.49
N ASP A 42 2.60 -15.76 -0.86
CA ASP A 42 3.05 -16.02 -2.22
C ASP A 42 1.96 -15.77 -3.25
N GLU A 43 0.72 -16.10 -2.91
CA GLU A 43 -0.40 -15.99 -3.86
C GLU A 43 -0.75 -14.56 -4.21
N ILE A 44 -0.41 -13.59 -3.37
CA ILE A 44 -0.73 -12.19 -3.67
C ILE A 44 0.49 -11.41 -4.16
N GLN A 45 1.68 -11.96 -4.05
CA GLN A 45 2.89 -11.25 -4.51
C GLN A 45 2.81 -10.85 -5.97
N PRO A 46 2.34 -11.69 -6.91
CA PRO A 46 2.23 -11.26 -8.32
C PRO A 46 1.30 -10.07 -8.50
N VAL A 47 0.22 -10.00 -7.72
CA VAL A 47 -0.70 -8.87 -7.78
C VAL A 47 0.03 -7.60 -7.36
N LEU A 48 0.79 -7.68 -6.27
CA LEU A 48 1.51 -6.52 -5.76
C LEU A 48 2.60 -6.05 -6.71
N VAL A 49 3.30 -6.98 -7.34
CA VAL A 49 4.30 -6.63 -8.35
C VAL A 49 3.66 -5.88 -9.50
N LYS A 50 2.50 -6.36 -9.96
CA LYS A 50 1.82 -5.71 -11.08
C LYS A 50 1.25 -4.35 -10.69
N VAL A 51 0.76 -4.21 -9.46
CA VAL A 51 0.31 -2.91 -8.95
C VAL A 51 1.47 -1.93 -8.93
N ARG A 52 2.62 -2.36 -8.42
CA ARG A 52 3.82 -1.52 -8.38
C ARG A 52 4.22 -1.07 -9.78
N GLU A 53 4.25 -1.99 -10.73
CA GLU A 53 4.61 -1.66 -12.11
C GLU A 53 3.60 -0.71 -12.74
N THR A 54 2.34 -0.91 -12.45
CA THR A 54 1.27 -0.08 -12.98
C THR A 54 1.41 1.36 -12.48
N ILE A 55 1.63 1.52 -11.18
CA ILE A 55 1.78 2.85 -10.60
C ILE A 55 3.06 3.51 -11.12
N ARG A 56 4.14 2.74 -11.20
CA ARG A 56 5.41 3.27 -11.67
C ARG A 56 5.32 3.77 -13.11
N ALA A 57 4.62 3.04 -13.97
CA ALA A 57 4.42 3.46 -15.35
C ALA A 57 3.57 4.73 -15.44
N ALA A 58 2.61 4.90 -14.54
CA ALA A 58 1.73 6.06 -14.53
C ALA A 58 2.38 7.28 -13.85
N ALA A 59 3.37 7.04 -13.00
CA ALA A 59 4.09 8.11 -12.29
C ALA A 59 5.59 7.86 -12.38
N PRO A 60 6.17 8.00 -13.57
CA PRO A 60 7.57 7.60 -13.80
C PRO A 60 8.60 8.44 -13.04
N ASP A 61 8.24 9.63 -12.63
CA ASP A 61 9.14 10.49 -11.88
C ASP A 61 9.00 10.36 -10.37
N ALA A 62 8.05 9.55 -9.92
CA ALA A 62 7.81 9.39 -8.48
C ALA A 62 8.92 8.53 -7.86
N ILE A 63 9.22 8.83 -6.62
CA ILE A 63 10.21 8.09 -5.84
C ILE A 63 9.45 7.06 -5.00
N GLU A 64 9.92 5.81 -5.05
CA GLU A 64 9.36 4.75 -4.22
C GLU A 64 9.95 4.82 -2.82
N LYS A 65 9.09 4.66 -1.83
CA LYS A 65 9.56 4.61 -0.44
C LYS A 65 8.53 3.85 0.40
N ILE A 66 8.84 3.67 1.67
CA ILE A 66 7.89 3.12 2.63
C ILE A 66 7.46 4.26 3.55
N SER A 67 6.17 4.48 3.67
CA SER A 67 5.61 5.49 4.55
C SER A 67 4.42 4.86 5.28
N TRP A 68 4.38 5.02 6.60
CA TRP A 68 3.36 4.37 7.44
C TRP A 68 3.33 2.86 7.19
N GLN A 69 4.52 2.27 6.96
CA GLN A 69 4.69 0.84 6.70
C GLN A 69 4.00 0.35 5.43
N MET A 70 3.75 1.24 4.48
CA MET A 70 3.13 0.91 3.20
C MET A 70 4.01 1.37 2.05
N PRO A 71 4.02 0.61 0.95
CA PRO A 71 4.62 1.10 -0.27
C PRO A 71 4.00 2.43 -0.67
N THR A 72 4.83 3.39 -0.97
CA THR A 72 4.42 4.76 -1.22
C THR A 72 5.16 5.29 -2.45
N PHE A 73 4.44 6.03 -3.28
CA PHE A 73 5.04 6.75 -4.40
C PHE A 73 4.93 8.24 -4.08
N TRP A 74 6.08 8.91 -4.11
CA TRP A 74 6.22 10.30 -3.67
C TRP A 74 6.78 11.16 -4.80
N GLN A 75 6.21 12.35 -4.96
CA GLN A 75 6.69 13.32 -5.93
C GLN A 75 6.32 14.70 -5.40
N GLY A 76 7.15 15.21 -4.51
CA GLY A 76 6.84 16.45 -3.80
C GLY A 76 5.84 16.26 -2.66
N GLU A 77 5.06 15.23 -2.74
CA GLU A 77 4.12 14.81 -1.70
C GLU A 77 3.82 13.34 -1.91
N ASN A 78 3.20 12.72 -0.94
CA ASN A 78 2.78 11.32 -1.11
C ASN A 78 1.62 11.29 -2.10
N LEU A 79 1.83 10.60 -3.23
CA LEU A 79 0.82 10.52 -4.27
C LEU A 79 -0.16 9.39 -4.00
N ILE A 80 0.36 8.21 -3.73
CA ILE A 80 -0.46 7.03 -3.62
C ILE A 80 0.28 5.97 -2.82
N HIS A 81 -0.46 5.23 -2.01
CA HIS A 81 0.06 4.09 -1.27
C HIS A 81 -0.71 2.85 -1.69
N PHE A 82 -0.10 1.68 -1.54
CA PHE A 82 -0.89 0.45 -1.60
C PHE A 82 -0.56 -0.40 -0.38
N CYS A 83 -1.51 -1.23 0.01
CA CYS A 83 -1.38 -2.01 1.22
C CYS A 83 -2.05 -3.37 1.01
N ALA A 84 -1.35 -4.44 1.36
CA ALA A 84 -1.89 -5.78 1.25
C ALA A 84 -2.65 -6.11 2.52
N HIS A 85 -3.94 -6.36 2.38
CA HIS A 85 -4.77 -6.84 3.47
C HIS A 85 -5.07 -8.32 3.22
N LYS A 86 -5.71 -8.96 4.19
CA LYS A 86 -5.94 -10.40 4.12
C LYS A 86 -6.79 -10.80 2.92
N LYS A 87 -7.83 -10.03 2.62
CA LYS A 87 -8.80 -10.38 1.57
C LYS A 87 -8.87 -9.35 0.46
N HIS A 88 -8.15 -8.25 0.57
CA HIS A 88 -8.20 -7.22 -0.45
C HIS A 88 -6.90 -6.43 -0.50
N LEU A 89 -6.72 -5.78 -1.64
CA LEU A 89 -5.65 -4.81 -1.83
C LEU A 89 -6.23 -3.43 -1.51
N GLY A 90 -5.57 -2.68 -0.65
CA GLY A 90 -5.95 -1.31 -0.38
C GLY A 90 -5.15 -0.35 -1.25
N ILE A 91 -5.82 0.53 -1.96
CA ILE A 91 -5.18 1.60 -2.71
C ILE A 91 -5.56 2.91 -2.02
N HIS A 92 -4.58 3.69 -1.65
CA HIS A 92 -4.76 4.89 -0.82
C HIS A 92 -4.26 6.13 -1.55
N PRO A 93 -5.02 6.66 -2.50
CA PRO A 93 -4.60 7.88 -3.20
C PRO A 93 -4.97 9.16 -2.46
N GLY A 94 -5.84 9.05 -1.46
CA GLY A 94 -6.41 10.24 -0.83
C GLY A 94 -7.34 10.98 -1.77
N ALA A 95 -7.93 12.03 -1.31
CA ALA A 95 -8.67 12.98 -2.16
C ALA A 95 -9.77 12.35 -3.04
N LEU A 96 -10.42 11.27 -2.55
CA LEU A 96 -11.46 10.59 -3.32
C LEU A 96 -12.60 11.54 -3.71
N ASP A 97 -12.87 12.50 -2.86
CA ASP A 97 -13.95 13.48 -3.10
C ASP A 97 -13.59 14.47 -4.20
N ARG A 98 -12.36 14.49 -4.64
CA ARG A 98 -11.89 15.41 -5.68
C ARG A 98 -11.72 14.75 -7.04
N PHE A 99 -11.95 13.45 -7.12
CA PHE A 99 -11.80 12.72 -8.38
C PHE A 99 -12.81 13.18 -9.42
N PRO A 100 -12.42 13.18 -10.70
CA PRO A 100 -13.40 13.45 -11.77
C PRO A 100 -14.47 12.37 -11.80
N ASP A 101 -15.65 12.72 -12.32
CA ASP A 101 -16.80 11.82 -12.34
C ASP A 101 -16.50 10.50 -13.01
N GLU A 102 -15.70 10.49 -14.08
CA GLU A 102 -15.39 9.25 -14.79
C GLU A 102 -14.65 8.25 -13.92
N ILE A 103 -13.80 8.72 -13.01
CA ILE A 103 -13.12 7.85 -12.04
C ILE A 103 -14.08 7.46 -10.93
N THR A 104 -14.82 8.42 -10.42
CA THR A 104 -15.77 8.19 -9.33
C THR A 104 -16.80 7.13 -9.71
N GLU A 105 -17.29 7.17 -10.94
CA GLU A 105 -18.27 6.18 -11.41
C GLU A 105 -17.68 4.77 -11.43
N ARG A 106 -16.40 4.65 -11.77
CA ARG A 106 -15.73 3.34 -11.79
C ARG A 106 -15.50 2.77 -10.39
N LEU A 107 -15.54 3.62 -9.37
CA LEU A 107 -15.35 3.20 -7.99
C LEU A 107 -16.62 2.68 -7.33
N THR A 108 -17.78 2.85 -7.97
CA THR A 108 -19.06 2.51 -7.33
C THR A 108 -19.18 1.05 -6.98
N MET A 109 -18.47 0.17 -7.67
CA MET A 109 -18.51 -1.27 -7.38
C MET A 109 -17.53 -1.69 -6.28
N TYR A 110 -16.73 -0.77 -5.78
CA TYR A 110 -15.74 -1.07 -4.75
C TYR A 110 -16.12 -0.43 -3.43
N LYS A 111 -15.67 -1.04 -2.33
CA LYS A 111 -15.79 -0.40 -1.03
C LYS A 111 -14.75 0.69 -0.93
N THR A 112 -15.18 1.87 -0.51
CA THR A 112 -14.28 2.97 -0.30
C THR A 112 -14.44 3.51 1.11
N SER A 113 -13.39 4.13 1.60
CA SER A 113 -13.43 4.87 2.85
C SER A 113 -12.67 6.16 2.60
N LYS A 114 -12.50 6.95 3.63
CA LYS A 114 -11.82 8.23 3.47
C LYS A 114 -10.41 8.00 2.96
N GLY A 115 -10.18 8.30 1.70
CA GLY A 115 -8.86 8.20 1.09
C GLY A 115 -8.42 6.82 0.66
N ALA A 116 -9.29 5.79 0.73
CA ALA A 116 -8.90 4.43 0.42
C ALA A 116 -9.94 3.70 -0.40
N ILE A 117 -9.48 2.79 -1.25
CA ILE A 117 -10.31 1.96 -2.12
C ILE A 117 -9.91 0.52 -1.90
N GLN A 118 -10.88 -0.39 -1.75
CA GLN A 118 -10.61 -1.83 -1.56
C GLN A 118 -10.83 -2.59 -2.86
N PHE A 119 -9.79 -3.33 -3.27
CA PHE A 119 -9.86 -4.21 -4.44
C PHE A 119 -9.82 -5.66 -3.93
N PRO A 120 -10.97 -6.36 -3.89
CA PRO A 120 -10.96 -7.74 -3.37
C PRO A 120 -10.12 -8.67 -4.23
N TYR A 121 -9.40 -9.59 -3.59
CA TYR A 121 -8.58 -10.55 -4.33
C TYR A 121 -9.40 -11.60 -5.08
N ASN A 122 -10.67 -11.77 -4.71
CA ASN A 122 -11.51 -12.75 -5.39
C ASN A 122 -12.07 -12.24 -6.72
N MET A 123 -11.67 -11.04 -7.13
CA MET A 123 -12.01 -10.45 -8.42
C MET A 123 -10.73 -10.01 -9.10
N PRO A 124 -10.70 -9.99 -10.43
CA PRO A 124 -9.54 -9.41 -11.12
C PRO A 124 -9.34 -7.96 -10.70
N VAL A 125 -8.10 -7.59 -10.40
CA VAL A 125 -7.78 -6.21 -10.04
C VAL A 125 -7.83 -5.36 -11.31
N ASP A 126 -8.49 -4.22 -11.23
CA ASP A 126 -8.57 -3.29 -12.36
C ASP A 126 -7.32 -2.41 -12.39
N TYR A 127 -6.29 -2.90 -13.05
CA TYR A 127 -5.02 -2.19 -13.11
C TYR A 127 -5.13 -0.88 -13.91
N GLU A 128 -6.00 -0.84 -14.90
CA GLU A 128 -6.22 0.39 -15.66
C GLU A 128 -6.80 1.49 -14.79
N LEU A 129 -7.72 1.13 -13.91
CA LEU A 129 -8.28 2.09 -12.96
C LEU A 129 -7.19 2.62 -12.04
N ILE A 130 -6.32 1.74 -11.54
CA ILE A 130 -5.20 2.15 -10.68
C ILE A 130 -4.28 3.11 -11.45
N ALA A 131 -3.99 2.80 -12.71
CA ALA A 131 -3.16 3.68 -13.53
C ALA A 131 -3.80 5.05 -13.73
N ASP A 132 -5.09 5.08 -14.00
CA ASP A 132 -5.81 6.35 -14.20
C ASP A 132 -5.86 7.19 -12.93
N ILE A 133 -6.08 6.54 -11.80
CA ILE A 133 -6.04 7.22 -10.50
C ILE A 133 -4.66 7.81 -10.26
N THR A 134 -3.62 7.04 -10.56
CA THR A 134 -2.24 7.49 -10.35
C THR A 134 -1.93 8.69 -11.25
N ARG A 135 -2.30 8.62 -12.53
CA ARG A 135 -2.07 9.73 -13.45
C ARG A 135 -2.80 10.99 -12.99
N TRP A 136 -4.01 10.83 -12.49
CA TRP A 136 -4.77 11.97 -11.97
C TRP A 136 -4.05 12.57 -10.77
N ARG A 137 -3.55 11.72 -9.86
CA ARG A 137 -2.84 12.21 -8.68
C ARG A 137 -1.57 12.98 -9.05
N VAL A 138 -0.83 12.49 -10.03
CA VAL A 138 0.36 13.19 -10.51
C VAL A 138 -0.02 14.57 -11.05
N SER A 139 -1.08 14.62 -11.84
CA SER A 139 -1.55 15.89 -12.41
C SER A 139 -2.02 16.85 -11.33
N ALA A 140 -2.76 16.36 -10.36
CA ALA A 140 -3.28 17.19 -9.27
C ALA A 140 -2.14 17.72 -8.38
N ALA A 141 -1.10 16.92 -8.17
CA ALA A 141 0.02 17.33 -7.34
C ALA A 141 0.85 18.45 -7.97
N ARG A 142 0.78 18.58 -9.29
CA ARG A 142 1.51 19.64 -9.99
C ARG A 142 0.80 20.98 -9.94
N GLU A 143 -0.47 20.95 -9.58
CA GLU A 143 -1.26 22.18 -9.43
C GLU A 143 -1.04 22.75 -8.05
#